data_4feba3adc9d1db1e00a4d22d71d1a7a9
#
_entry.id   4feba3adc9d1db1e00a4d22d71d1a7a9
#
_cell.length_a   1.000
_cell.length_b   1.000
_cell.length_c   1.000
_cell.angle_alpha   90.00
_cell.angle_beta   90.00
_cell.angle_gamma   90.00
#
_symmetry.space_group_name_H-M   'P 1'
#
loop_
_entity.id
_entity.type
_entity.pdbx_description
1 polymer ?
#
loop_
_entity_poly.entity_id
_entity_poly.type
_entity_poly.pdbx_seq_one_letter_code
_entity_poly.pdbx_strand_id
1 'polypeptide(L)'
;TAHEDVKFGFSLQAGDALEAVRRAADDPALELRGLHSHIGSQIFDTAGFEVAAQRLVRLMAQARADLHVAMTELDLGGGLGIAYVAADDPEPLASLASRLLEIVRAECERHDLPMPRVAVEPGRALVGPAMITVYTVGTVKDVDGIRTYVSVDGGMSDNIRTALYDADYTVTLANRAPAGPLSLARVVGKHCESGDVVVRDAWLPTDIAPGDLLAVAATGAYCRSMASNYNLVPRPPVVAVDATGSRVLLRRESFADLLACDVG
;
A
#
# COMPACT_ATOMS: atom_id res chain seq x y z
N THR A 1 -0.76 8.29 -10.93
CA THR A 1 -0.09 9.48 -10.36
C THR A 1 1.11 9.98 -11.15
N ALA A 2 1.65 9.21 -12.08
CA ALA A 2 2.80 9.61 -12.90
C ALA A 2 2.42 10.39 -14.19
N HIS A 3 1.18 10.76 -14.40
CA HIS A 3 0.68 11.46 -15.55
C HIS A 3 0.29 12.89 -15.19
N GLU A 4 0.38 13.84 -16.15
CA GLU A 4 -0.07 15.22 -15.92
C GLU A 4 -1.58 15.37 -15.76
N ASP A 5 -2.36 14.47 -16.32
CA ASP A 5 -3.81 14.42 -16.16
C ASP A 5 -4.20 13.67 -14.89
N VAL A 6 -3.88 14.24 -13.74
CA VAL A 6 -4.28 13.76 -12.42
C VAL A 6 -4.70 14.92 -11.53
N LYS A 7 -5.50 14.63 -10.52
CA LYS A 7 -6.03 15.63 -9.57
C LYS A 7 -4.99 16.17 -8.58
N PHE A 8 -3.76 15.72 -8.63
CA PHE A 8 -2.73 16.01 -7.64
C PHE A 8 -1.59 16.86 -8.21
N GLY A 9 -1.03 17.72 -7.34
CA GLY A 9 0.15 18.49 -7.64
C GLY A 9 -0.06 19.62 -8.64
N PHE A 10 1.05 20.16 -9.12
CA PHE A 10 1.11 21.25 -10.10
C PHE A 10 1.84 20.79 -11.36
N SER A 11 1.35 21.20 -12.54
CA SER A 11 2.00 20.84 -13.79
C SER A 11 3.38 21.51 -13.90
N LEU A 12 4.38 20.70 -14.27
CA LEU A 12 5.70 21.22 -14.63
C LEU A 12 5.69 21.85 -16.02
N GLN A 13 4.98 21.23 -16.98
CA GLN A 13 4.96 21.70 -18.39
C GLN A 13 4.18 22.99 -18.55
N ALA A 14 3.08 23.16 -17.81
CA ALA A 14 2.31 24.41 -17.84
C ALA A 14 2.96 25.55 -17.05
N GLY A 15 4.02 25.28 -16.26
CA GLY A 15 4.67 26.27 -15.41
C GLY A 15 3.99 26.48 -14.05
N ASP A 16 2.91 25.77 -13.77
CA ASP A 16 2.13 25.92 -12.54
C ASP A 16 2.97 25.61 -11.29
N ALA A 17 3.90 24.65 -11.38
CA ALA A 17 4.77 24.29 -10.28
C ALA A 17 5.72 25.46 -9.89
N LEU A 18 6.31 26.17 -10.87
CA LEU A 18 7.17 27.32 -10.59
C LEU A 18 6.35 28.49 -10.04
N GLU A 19 5.16 28.72 -10.56
CA GLU A 19 4.24 29.74 -10.04
C GLU A 19 3.80 29.44 -8.61
N ALA A 20 3.55 28.18 -8.26
CA ALA A 20 3.26 27.76 -6.89
C ALA A 20 4.45 28.03 -5.95
N VAL A 21 5.68 27.74 -6.39
CA VAL A 21 6.91 28.07 -5.66
C VAL A 21 6.99 29.57 -5.41
N ARG A 22 6.77 30.40 -6.45
CA ARG A 22 6.81 31.86 -6.32
C ARG A 22 5.79 32.35 -5.29
N ARG A 23 4.52 31.91 -5.38
CA ARG A 23 3.48 32.30 -4.42
C ARG A 23 3.79 31.89 -2.99
N ALA A 24 4.30 30.67 -2.80
CA ALA A 24 4.66 30.20 -1.46
C ALA A 24 5.85 30.95 -0.89
N ALA A 25 6.82 31.35 -1.72
CA ALA A 25 7.98 32.14 -1.30
C ALA A 25 7.63 33.61 -0.98
N ASP A 26 6.66 34.18 -1.70
CA ASP A 26 6.21 35.56 -1.51
C ASP A 26 5.26 35.74 -0.31
N ASP A 27 4.68 34.65 0.22
CA ASP A 27 3.74 34.71 1.34
C ASP A 27 4.48 34.70 2.69
N PRO A 28 4.42 35.78 3.47
CA PRO A 28 5.13 35.89 4.75
C PRO A 28 4.62 34.93 5.83
N ALA A 29 3.47 34.31 5.65
CA ALA A 29 2.93 33.29 6.56
C ALA A 29 3.48 31.88 6.28
N LEU A 30 4.20 31.70 5.18
CA LEU A 30 4.73 30.40 4.75
C LEU A 30 6.26 30.36 4.82
N GLU A 31 6.79 29.21 5.14
CA GLU A 31 8.22 28.88 5.00
C GLU A 31 8.36 27.77 3.97
N LEU A 32 8.74 28.12 2.74
CA LEU A 32 8.96 27.15 1.70
C LEU A 32 10.27 26.38 1.96
N ARG A 33 10.15 25.08 2.28
CA ARG A 33 11.30 24.22 2.61
C ARG A 33 11.83 23.46 1.42
N GLY A 34 10.94 23.01 0.52
CA GLY A 34 11.34 22.12 -0.56
C GLY A 34 10.19 21.71 -1.47
N LEU A 35 10.46 20.67 -2.25
CA LEU A 35 9.52 20.08 -3.19
C LEU A 35 9.19 18.64 -2.81
N HIS A 36 7.99 18.22 -3.17
CA HIS A 36 7.51 16.85 -3.01
C HIS A 36 6.99 16.31 -4.35
N SER A 37 7.19 15.03 -4.59
CA SER A 37 6.48 14.30 -5.63
C SER A 37 6.07 12.91 -5.16
N HIS A 38 5.01 12.37 -5.75
CA HIS A 38 4.60 10.98 -5.54
C HIS A 38 4.32 10.36 -6.90
N ILE A 39 5.12 9.36 -7.29
CA ILE A 39 5.15 8.84 -8.67
C ILE A 39 4.31 7.59 -8.90
N GLY A 40 3.77 6.99 -7.83
CA GLY A 40 2.96 5.78 -7.97
C GLY A 40 2.93 4.89 -6.74
N SER A 41 2.61 3.62 -6.95
CA SER A 41 2.49 2.62 -5.88
C SER A 41 2.98 1.27 -6.39
N GLN A 42 3.54 0.43 -5.51
CA GLN A 42 4.11 -0.88 -5.85
C GLN A 42 5.25 -0.77 -6.87
N ILE A 43 6.19 0.13 -6.60
CA ILE A 43 7.37 0.41 -7.43
C ILE A 43 8.52 -0.43 -6.90
N PHE A 44 9.12 -1.26 -7.75
CA PHE A 44 10.16 -2.23 -7.37
C PHE A 44 11.57 -1.78 -7.75
N ASP A 45 11.71 -0.74 -8.59
CA ASP A 45 12.98 -0.23 -9.05
C ASP A 45 13.13 1.30 -8.86
N THR A 46 14.30 1.84 -9.17
CA THR A 46 14.60 3.26 -9.00
C THR A 46 14.37 4.13 -10.24
N ALA A 47 14.04 3.56 -11.41
CA ALA A 47 14.00 4.31 -12.66
C ALA A 47 12.97 5.46 -12.63
N GLY A 48 11.77 5.20 -12.07
CA GLY A 48 10.76 6.24 -11.89
C GLY A 48 11.20 7.35 -10.93
N PHE A 49 11.88 6.99 -9.86
CA PHE A 49 12.42 7.96 -8.89
C PHE A 49 13.56 8.79 -9.47
N GLU A 50 14.40 8.22 -10.34
CA GLU A 50 15.43 8.96 -11.06
C GLU A 50 14.82 10.08 -11.90
N VAL A 51 13.80 9.78 -12.71
CA VAL A 51 13.09 10.80 -13.51
C VAL A 51 12.44 11.86 -12.60
N ALA A 52 11.86 11.46 -11.48
CA ALA A 52 11.27 12.40 -10.53
C ALA A 52 12.33 13.32 -9.91
N ALA A 53 13.44 12.77 -9.43
CA ALA A 53 14.55 13.53 -8.88
C ALA A 53 15.12 14.54 -9.89
N GLN A 54 15.36 14.12 -11.15
CA GLN A 54 15.81 14.99 -12.22
C GLN A 54 14.87 16.20 -12.44
N ARG A 55 13.57 15.95 -12.46
CA ARG A 55 12.57 17.01 -12.65
C ARG A 55 12.51 17.97 -11.46
N LEU A 56 12.51 17.43 -10.25
CA LEU A 56 12.43 18.24 -9.03
C LEU A 56 13.70 19.07 -8.80
N VAL A 57 14.88 18.46 -8.96
CA VAL A 57 16.15 19.18 -8.82
C VAL A 57 16.29 20.30 -9.88
N ARG A 58 15.84 20.05 -11.13
CA ARG A 58 15.77 21.08 -12.16
C ARG A 58 14.86 22.23 -11.76
N LEU A 59 13.67 21.95 -11.20
CA LEU A 59 12.76 22.98 -10.69
C LEU A 59 13.37 23.76 -9.52
N MET A 60 14.11 23.09 -8.60
CA MET A 60 14.86 23.77 -7.53
C MET A 60 15.92 24.71 -8.10
N ALA A 61 16.67 24.26 -9.13
CA ALA A 61 17.67 25.10 -9.80
C ALA A 61 17.04 26.31 -10.49
N GLN A 62 15.92 26.13 -11.16
CA GLN A 62 15.17 27.22 -11.79
C GLN A 62 14.64 28.21 -10.74
N ALA A 63 14.06 27.75 -9.66
CA ALA A 63 13.58 28.60 -8.57
C ALA A 63 14.71 29.42 -7.94
N ARG A 64 15.90 28.83 -7.77
CA ARG A 64 17.10 29.54 -7.29
C ARG A 64 17.54 30.64 -8.28
N ALA A 65 17.54 30.34 -9.58
CA ALA A 65 17.99 31.27 -10.61
C ALA A 65 17.00 32.42 -10.84
N ASP A 66 15.72 32.09 -10.98
CA ASP A 66 14.70 33.04 -11.42
C ASP A 66 14.02 33.80 -10.26
N LEU A 67 13.88 33.14 -9.11
CA LEU A 67 13.13 33.65 -7.96
C LEU A 67 14.03 33.91 -6.72
N HIS A 68 15.32 33.59 -6.77
CA HIS A 68 16.26 33.64 -5.64
C HIS A 68 15.82 32.81 -4.43
N VAL A 69 15.05 31.74 -4.68
CA VAL A 69 14.53 30.82 -3.64
C VAL A 69 15.47 29.64 -3.49
N ALA A 70 16.02 29.46 -2.28
CA ALA A 70 16.83 28.30 -1.92
C ALA A 70 15.97 27.30 -1.14
N MET A 71 15.94 26.05 -1.62
CA MET A 71 15.22 24.95 -0.97
C MET A 71 16.20 23.97 -0.35
N THR A 72 15.90 23.49 0.84
CA THR A 72 16.78 22.62 1.64
C THR A 72 16.25 21.20 1.78
N GLU A 73 15.05 20.92 1.28
CA GLU A 73 14.39 19.62 1.41
C GLU A 73 13.90 19.13 0.04
N LEU A 74 13.93 17.81 -0.14
CA LEU A 74 13.40 17.12 -1.31
C LEU A 74 12.72 15.83 -0.88
N ASP A 75 11.41 15.74 -1.05
CA ASP A 75 10.65 14.54 -0.75
C ASP A 75 10.30 13.81 -2.05
N LEU A 76 10.81 12.59 -2.19
CA LEU A 76 10.56 11.72 -3.34
C LEU A 76 9.25 10.92 -3.22
N GLY A 77 8.53 11.13 -2.12
CA GLY A 77 7.24 10.51 -1.86
C GLY A 77 7.32 9.03 -1.48
N GLY A 78 6.19 8.38 -1.60
CA GLY A 78 6.05 6.96 -1.30
C GLY A 78 6.06 6.07 -2.54
N GLY A 79 5.36 4.97 -2.43
CA GLY A 79 5.18 4.04 -3.54
C GLY A 79 6.11 2.83 -3.53
N LEU A 80 7.03 2.74 -2.56
CA LEU A 80 7.95 1.61 -2.44
C LEU A 80 7.18 0.29 -2.29
N GLY A 81 7.46 -0.66 -3.20
CA GLY A 81 6.77 -1.93 -3.31
C GLY A 81 7.18 -2.94 -2.23
N ILE A 82 6.32 -3.94 -2.05
CA ILE A 82 6.57 -5.14 -1.22
C ILE A 82 6.14 -6.39 -1.99
N ALA A 83 6.65 -7.54 -1.60
CA ALA A 83 6.17 -8.80 -2.12
C ALA A 83 4.81 -9.16 -1.50
N TYR A 84 3.80 -9.37 -2.35
CA TYR A 84 2.49 -9.94 -2.00
C TYR A 84 2.40 -11.40 -2.47
N VAL A 85 3.08 -11.71 -3.56
CA VAL A 85 3.16 -13.05 -4.16
C VAL A 85 4.59 -13.42 -4.46
N ALA A 86 4.86 -14.71 -4.72
CA ALA A 86 6.22 -15.20 -4.95
C ALA A 86 6.89 -14.62 -6.22
N ALA A 87 6.12 -14.06 -7.14
CA ALA A 87 6.64 -13.41 -8.35
C ALA A 87 7.10 -11.96 -8.11
N ASP A 88 6.75 -11.37 -6.98
CA ASP A 88 7.17 -10.02 -6.62
C ASP A 88 8.61 -10.05 -6.09
N ASP A 89 9.47 -9.19 -6.64
CA ASP A 89 10.88 -9.06 -6.25
C ASP A 89 11.25 -7.60 -5.95
N PRO A 90 10.80 -7.05 -4.82
CA PRO A 90 11.15 -5.69 -4.43
C PRO A 90 12.61 -5.59 -4.01
N GLU A 91 13.29 -4.53 -4.45
CA GLU A 91 14.63 -4.22 -4.00
C GLU A 91 14.66 -4.00 -2.47
N PRO A 92 15.69 -4.51 -1.76
CA PRO A 92 15.85 -4.25 -0.33
C PRO A 92 15.89 -2.75 -0.03
N LEU A 93 15.14 -2.30 1.00
CA LEU A 93 15.00 -0.87 1.34
C LEU A 93 16.33 -0.16 1.54
N ALA A 94 17.34 -0.82 2.11
CA ALA A 94 18.65 -0.22 2.32
C ALA A 94 19.37 0.09 0.99
N SER A 95 19.32 -0.84 0.02
CA SER A 95 19.88 -0.65 -1.31
C SER A 95 19.17 0.46 -2.06
N LEU A 96 17.85 0.43 -2.05
CA LEU A 96 16.99 1.45 -2.66
C LEU A 96 17.28 2.84 -2.09
N ALA A 97 17.36 2.97 -0.75
CA ALA A 97 17.69 4.25 -0.10
C ALA A 97 19.06 4.79 -0.53
N SER A 98 20.08 3.94 -0.59
CA SER A 98 21.43 4.34 -1.06
C SER A 98 21.38 4.84 -2.50
N ARG A 99 20.69 4.14 -3.40
CA ARG A 99 20.55 4.54 -4.80
C ARG A 99 19.77 5.84 -4.96
N LEU A 100 18.69 6.05 -4.20
CA LEU A 100 17.96 7.31 -4.22
C LEU A 100 18.85 8.51 -3.81
N LEU A 101 19.67 8.34 -2.77
CA LEU A 101 20.62 9.37 -2.36
C LEU A 101 21.69 9.64 -3.43
N GLU A 102 22.21 8.62 -4.09
CA GLU A 102 23.16 8.75 -5.20
C GLU A 102 22.55 9.50 -6.39
N ILE A 103 21.31 9.17 -6.77
CA ILE A 103 20.56 9.85 -7.84
C ILE A 103 20.41 11.34 -7.52
N VAL A 104 19.93 11.69 -6.33
CA VAL A 104 19.73 13.09 -5.93
C VAL A 104 21.07 13.84 -5.90
N ARG A 105 22.12 13.22 -5.37
CA ARG A 105 23.46 13.82 -5.33
C ARG A 105 23.97 14.14 -6.74
N ALA A 106 23.91 13.19 -7.65
CA ALA A 106 24.35 13.38 -9.03
C ALA A 106 23.57 14.49 -9.75
N GLU A 107 22.25 14.57 -9.51
CA GLU A 107 21.44 15.66 -10.09
C GLU A 107 21.78 17.03 -9.47
N CYS A 108 22.00 17.11 -8.17
CA CYS A 108 22.40 18.35 -7.53
C CYS A 108 23.76 18.84 -8.05
N GLU A 109 24.73 17.95 -8.21
CA GLU A 109 26.05 18.28 -8.80
C GLU A 109 25.91 18.82 -10.23
N ARG A 110 25.06 18.27 -11.07
CA ARG A 110 24.80 18.76 -12.44
C ARG A 110 24.23 20.17 -12.49
N HIS A 111 23.54 20.60 -11.44
CA HIS A 111 22.87 21.89 -11.36
C HIS A 111 23.53 22.87 -10.37
N ASP A 112 24.73 22.55 -9.87
CA ASP A 112 25.45 23.35 -8.86
C ASP A 112 24.59 23.69 -7.64
N LEU A 113 23.79 22.71 -7.17
CA LEU A 113 22.96 22.84 -5.98
C LEU A 113 23.59 22.11 -4.78
N PRO A 114 23.47 22.67 -3.57
CA PRO A 114 23.79 21.91 -2.37
C PRO A 114 22.84 20.72 -2.23
N MET A 115 23.35 19.61 -1.67
CA MET A 115 22.55 18.41 -1.40
C MET A 115 21.43 18.76 -0.39
N PRO A 116 20.15 18.60 -0.75
CA PRO A 116 19.04 18.81 0.18
C PRO A 116 18.91 17.64 1.16
N ARG A 117 18.15 17.83 2.22
CA ARG A 117 17.65 16.73 3.05
C ARG A 117 16.63 15.93 2.24
N VAL A 118 16.96 14.69 1.92
CA VAL A 118 16.07 13.80 1.17
C VAL A 118 15.13 13.10 2.12
N ALA A 119 13.85 13.12 1.79
CA ALA A 119 12.77 12.38 2.47
C ALA A 119 12.10 11.39 1.53
N VAL A 120 11.49 10.36 2.11
CA VAL A 120 10.63 9.37 1.45
C VAL A 120 9.48 8.99 2.38
N GLU A 121 8.36 8.50 1.80
CA GLU A 121 7.12 8.17 2.52
C GLU A 121 6.82 6.65 2.40
N PRO A 122 7.62 5.76 2.99
CA PRO A 122 7.60 4.32 2.72
C PRO A 122 6.47 3.57 3.48
N GLY A 123 5.26 4.10 3.57
CA GLY A 123 4.17 3.57 4.39
C GLY A 123 3.92 2.08 4.19
N ARG A 124 3.68 1.65 2.94
CA ARG A 124 3.47 0.24 2.59
C ARG A 124 4.67 -0.63 2.96
N ALA A 125 5.86 -0.18 2.63
CA ALA A 125 7.08 -0.95 2.85
C ALA A 125 7.38 -1.19 4.34
N LEU A 126 6.97 -0.26 5.22
CA LEU A 126 7.14 -0.38 6.66
C LEU A 126 6.10 -1.30 7.31
N VAL A 127 4.81 -1.15 6.96
CA VAL A 127 3.74 -1.83 7.70
C VAL A 127 3.09 -2.99 6.94
N GLY A 128 3.19 -3.03 5.61
CA GLY A 128 2.58 -4.07 4.80
C GLY A 128 2.99 -5.49 5.22
N PRO A 129 4.30 -5.81 5.27
CA PRO A 129 4.79 -7.13 5.65
C PRO A 129 4.58 -7.49 7.12
N ALA A 130 4.33 -6.50 7.98
CA ALA A 130 4.24 -6.68 9.43
C ALA A 130 2.92 -7.31 9.91
N MET A 131 1.96 -7.55 9.02
CA MET A 131 0.64 -8.09 9.41
C MET A 131 0.17 -9.18 8.45
N ILE A 132 -0.52 -10.14 9.04
CA ILE A 132 -1.33 -11.14 8.33
C ILE A 132 -2.79 -10.95 8.73
N THR A 133 -3.71 -11.36 7.85
CA THR A 133 -5.13 -11.51 8.23
C THR A 133 -5.47 -13.00 8.29
N VAL A 134 -6.03 -13.42 9.41
CA VAL A 134 -6.45 -14.81 9.62
C VAL A 134 -7.95 -14.91 9.44
N TYR A 135 -8.36 -15.85 8.59
CA TYR A 135 -9.76 -16.16 8.31
C TYR A 135 -10.09 -17.59 8.69
N THR A 136 -11.33 -17.82 9.09
CA THR A 136 -11.88 -19.16 9.29
C THR A 136 -12.57 -19.62 7.99
N VAL A 137 -12.24 -20.82 7.53
CA VAL A 137 -12.91 -21.45 6.39
C VAL A 137 -14.35 -21.80 6.78
N GLY A 138 -15.28 -21.32 5.97
CA GLY A 138 -16.70 -21.64 6.10
C GLY A 138 -17.10 -22.85 5.24
N THR A 139 -17.32 -22.62 3.96
CA THR A 139 -17.77 -23.65 3.01
C THR A 139 -16.70 -23.87 1.95
N VAL A 140 -16.45 -25.12 1.63
CA VAL A 140 -15.67 -25.52 0.44
C VAL A 140 -16.64 -26.02 -0.62
N LYS A 141 -16.62 -25.38 -1.80
CA LYS A 141 -17.48 -25.73 -2.93
C LYS A 141 -16.62 -26.07 -4.14
N ASP A 142 -16.67 -27.29 -4.54
CA ASP A 142 -16.09 -27.72 -5.80
C ASP A 142 -17.11 -27.57 -6.95
N VAL A 143 -16.65 -26.96 -8.05
CA VAL A 143 -17.40 -26.85 -9.29
C VAL A 143 -16.64 -27.66 -10.32
N ASP A 144 -17.11 -28.86 -10.57
CA ASP A 144 -16.46 -29.88 -11.39
C ASP A 144 -15.96 -29.35 -12.72
N GLY A 145 -14.68 -29.60 -13.02
CA GLY A 145 -13.99 -29.15 -14.22
C GLY A 145 -13.77 -27.63 -14.32
N ILE A 146 -14.17 -26.85 -13.32
CA ILE A 146 -14.04 -25.38 -13.34
C ILE A 146 -13.13 -24.89 -12.21
N ARG A 147 -13.54 -25.04 -10.92
CA ARG A 147 -12.81 -24.41 -9.80
C ARG A 147 -13.32 -24.85 -8.43
N THR A 148 -12.42 -24.91 -7.48
CA THR A 148 -12.77 -25.00 -6.06
C THR A 148 -12.85 -23.61 -5.45
N TYR A 149 -13.97 -23.29 -4.80
CA TYR A 149 -14.16 -22.08 -3.99
C TYR A 149 -14.04 -22.43 -2.51
N VAL A 150 -13.28 -21.61 -1.77
CA VAL A 150 -13.11 -21.69 -0.32
C VAL A 150 -13.65 -20.40 0.28
N SER A 151 -14.82 -20.45 0.90
CA SER A 151 -15.40 -19.27 1.57
C SER A 151 -14.78 -19.05 2.95
N VAL A 152 -14.69 -17.79 3.36
CA VAL A 152 -14.14 -17.41 4.66
C VAL A 152 -15.07 -16.46 5.40
N ASP A 153 -14.85 -16.30 6.70
CA ASP A 153 -15.64 -15.44 7.61
C ASP A 153 -15.38 -13.93 7.48
N GLY A 154 -14.53 -13.53 6.52
CA GLY A 154 -14.28 -12.14 6.14
C GLY A 154 -14.63 -11.85 4.70
N GLY A 155 -13.96 -10.88 4.07
CA GLY A 155 -14.17 -10.55 2.67
C GLY A 155 -13.79 -9.12 2.31
N MET A 156 -14.44 -8.57 1.27
CA MET A 156 -14.13 -7.22 0.76
C MET A 156 -14.37 -6.10 1.77
N SER A 157 -15.13 -6.32 2.83
CA SER A 157 -15.32 -5.33 3.91
C SER A 157 -14.08 -5.13 4.79
N ASP A 158 -13.19 -6.11 4.86
CA ASP A 158 -11.93 -6.04 5.61
C ASP A 158 -10.69 -6.00 4.71
N ASN A 159 -10.77 -6.52 3.47
CA ASN A 159 -9.75 -6.38 2.44
C ASN A 159 -10.37 -6.11 1.07
N ILE A 160 -10.58 -4.82 0.76
CA ILE A 160 -11.17 -4.37 -0.49
C ILE A 160 -10.19 -4.43 -1.69
N ARG A 161 -8.89 -4.63 -1.45
CA ARG A 161 -7.86 -4.39 -2.44
C ARG A 161 -7.93 -5.32 -3.66
N THR A 162 -8.34 -6.57 -3.47
CA THR A 162 -8.54 -7.50 -4.60
C THR A 162 -9.64 -7.01 -5.54
N ALA A 163 -10.75 -6.50 -4.98
CA ALA A 163 -11.86 -5.98 -5.78
C ALA A 163 -11.56 -4.61 -6.41
N LEU A 164 -10.84 -3.74 -5.70
CA LEU A 164 -10.62 -2.35 -6.11
C LEU A 164 -9.40 -2.14 -7.01
N TYR A 165 -8.34 -2.94 -6.80
CA TYR A 165 -7.03 -2.76 -7.44
C TYR A 165 -6.51 -3.99 -8.15
N ASP A 166 -7.31 -5.04 -8.28
CA ASP A 166 -6.87 -6.34 -8.79
C ASP A 166 -5.65 -6.92 -8.04
N ALA A 167 -5.53 -6.57 -6.75
CA ALA A 167 -4.38 -6.98 -5.93
C ALA A 167 -4.38 -8.50 -5.71
N ASP A 168 -3.21 -9.10 -5.88
CA ASP A 168 -2.98 -10.50 -5.54
C ASP A 168 -2.41 -10.64 -4.13
N TYR A 169 -2.62 -11.80 -3.53
CA TYR A 169 -2.15 -12.15 -2.20
C TYR A 169 -1.71 -13.59 -2.12
N THR A 170 -0.70 -13.84 -1.29
CA THR A 170 -0.37 -15.20 -0.85
C THR A 170 -1.23 -15.58 0.34
N VAL A 171 -1.77 -16.79 0.30
CA VAL A 171 -2.54 -17.39 1.41
C VAL A 171 -2.01 -18.79 1.72
N THR A 172 -2.05 -19.15 2.99
CA THR A 172 -1.60 -20.47 3.46
C THR A 172 -2.52 -21.02 4.54
N LEU A 173 -2.61 -22.34 4.63
CA LEU A 173 -3.24 -23.03 5.76
C LEU A 173 -2.38 -22.78 7.02
N ALA A 174 -3.02 -22.35 8.12
CA ALA A 174 -2.30 -21.81 9.28
C ALA A 174 -2.46 -22.61 10.59
N ASN A 175 -3.48 -23.45 10.71
CA ASN A 175 -3.78 -24.14 11.97
C ASN A 175 -3.28 -25.60 12.04
N ARG A 176 -2.90 -26.19 10.92
CA ARG A 176 -2.42 -27.57 10.83
C ARG A 176 -1.48 -27.79 9.65
N ALA A 177 -0.75 -28.87 9.65
CA ALA A 177 -0.05 -29.33 8.46
C ALA A 177 -1.05 -29.84 7.40
N PRO A 178 -0.81 -29.57 6.10
CA PRO A 178 -1.60 -30.14 5.02
C PRO A 178 -1.37 -31.65 4.92
N ALA A 179 -2.43 -32.42 4.63
CA ALA A 179 -2.33 -33.86 4.39
C ALA A 179 -2.50 -34.19 2.89
N GLY A 180 -3.12 -33.32 2.11
CA GLY A 180 -3.30 -33.48 0.66
C GLY A 180 -2.31 -32.67 -0.19
N PRO A 181 -2.21 -32.95 -1.49
CA PRO A 181 -1.46 -32.13 -2.43
C PRO A 181 -2.11 -30.74 -2.56
N LEU A 182 -1.32 -29.76 -3.04
CA LEU A 182 -1.86 -28.44 -3.36
C LEU A 182 -2.66 -28.47 -4.67
N SER A 183 -3.79 -27.78 -4.68
CA SER A 183 -4.61 -27.53 -5.86
C SER A 183 -5.00 -26.05 -5.93
N LEU A 184 -5.30 -25.60 -7.15
CA LEU A 184 -5.71 -24.22 -7.38
C LEU A 184 -7.15 -24.01 -6.91
N ALA A 185 -7.35 -23.08 -6.01
CA ALA A 185 -8.63 -22.69 -5.46
C ALA A 185 -8.80 -21.16 -5.53
N ARG A 186 -10.01 -20.69 -5.21
CA ARG A 186 -10.30 -19.26 -5.02
C ARG A 186 -10.84 -19.02 -3.63
N VAL A 187 -10.20 -18.14 -2.87
CA VAL A 187 -10.69 -17.73 -1.56
C VAL A 187 -11.67 -16.58 -1.75
N VAL A 188 -12.91 -16.77 -1.28
CA VAL A 188 -14.00 -15.83 -1.42
C VAL A 188 -14.58 -15.44 -0.07
N GLY A 189 -15.10 -14.22 0.02
CA GLY A 189 -15.69 -13.71 1.24
C GLY A 189 -17.16 -14.15 1.43
N LYS A 190 -17.78 -13.58 2.45
CA LYS A 190 -19.14 -13.87 2.89
C LYS A 190 -20.21 -12.91 2.36
N HIS A 191 -19.80 -11.89 1.58
CA HIS A 191 -20.75 -10.92 1.03
C HIS A 191 -21.47 -11.47 -0.21
N CYS A 192 -22.70 -11.06 -0.41
CA CYS A 192 -23.51 -11.43 -1.59
C CYS A 192 -23.09 -10.58 -2.80
N GLU A 193 -21.81 -10.67 -3.16
CA GLU A 193 -21.18 -9.93 -4.25
C GLU A 193 -20.25 -10.84 -5.04
N SER A 194 -20.36 -10.85 -6.36
CA SER A 194 -19.49 -11.67 -7.23
C SER A 194 -18.01 -11.22 -7.16
N GLY A 195 -17.77 -9.95 -6.83
CA GLY A 195 -16.44 -9.38 -6.62
C GLY A 195 -15.84 -9.60 -5.24
N ASP A 196 -16.54 -10.28 -4.31
CA ASP A 196 -16.04 -10.56 -2.97
C ASP A 196 -15.03 -11.71 -2.98
N VAL A 197 -13.87 -11.42 -3.56
CA VAL A 197 -12.74 -12.32 -3.70
C VAL A 197 -11.59 -11.81 -2.83
N VAL A 198 -11.10 -12.65 -1.93
CA VAL A 198 -9.94 -12.36 -1.07
C VAL A 198 -8.65 -12.73 -1.78
N VAL A 199 -8.57 -13.95 -2.34
CA VAL A 199 -7.43 -14.40 -3.16
C VAL A 199 -7.97 -15.13 -4.40
N ARG A 200 -7.55 -14.67 -5.59
CA ARG A 200 -8.02 -15.21 -6.87
C ARG A 200 -7.48 -16.60 -7.17
N ASP A 201 -6.18 -16.76 -7.03
CA ASP A 201 -5.45 -17.96 -7.36
C ASP A 201 -4.65 -18.42 -6.14
N ALA A 202 -5.30 -19.24 -5.31
CA ALA A 202 -4.82 -19.76 -4.05
C ALA A 202 -4.40 -21.22 -4.21
N TRP A 203 -3.14 -21.54 -3.98
CA TRP A 203 -2.67 -22.92 -3.91
C TRP A 203 -2.91 -23.45 -2.50
N LEU A 204 -4.01 -24.21 -2.34
CA LEU A 204 -4.44 -24.75 -1.05
C LEU A 204 -4.43 -26.28 -1.09
N PRO A 205 -4.24 -26.95 0.07
CA PRO A 205 -4.28 -28.41 0.13
C PRO A 205 -5.68 -28.91 -0.18
N THR A 206 -5.77 -30.05 -0.89
CA THR A 206 -7.05 -30.66 -1.29
C THR A 206 -7.90 -31.15 -0.10
N ASP A 207 -7.29 -31.26 1.08
CA ASP A 207 -7.95 -31.63 2.33
C ASP A 207 -8.42 -30.42 3.14
N ILE A 208 -8.46 -29.20 2.56
CA ILE A 208 -9.02 -28.01 3.20
C ILE A 208 -10.48 -28.25 3.58
N ALA A 209 -10.86 -27.87 4.79
CA ALA A 209 -12.18 -28.16 5.34
C ALA A 209 -12.75 -26.98 6.16
N PRO A 210 -14.08 -26.92 6.34
CA PRO A 210 -14.69 -25.96 7.26
C PRO A 210 -14.06 -25.99 8.65
N GLY A 211 -13.77 -24.81 9.21
CA GLY A 211 -13.09 -24.65 10.49
C GLY A 211 -11.57 -24.55 10.39
N ASP A 212 -10.96 -24.83 9.25
CA ASP A 212 -9.55 -24.54 9.01
C ASP A 212 -9.28 -23.02 9.06
N LEU A 213 -8.05 -22.64 9.40
CA LEU A 213 -7.62 -21.25 9.40
C LEU A 213 -6.70 -20.97 8.21
N LEU A 214 -7.00 -19.89 7.49
CA LEU A 214 -6.19 -19.37 6.41
C LEU A 214 -5.53 -18.07 6.83
N ALA A 215 -4.21 -17.95 6.61
CA ALA A 215 -3.46 -16.71 6.80
C ALA A 215 -3.17 -16.07 5.45
N VAL A 216 -3.66 -14.84 5.25
CA VAL A 216 -3.35 -14.00 4.09
C VAL A 216 -2.22 -13.05 4.48
N ALA A 217 -1.11 -13.12 3.75
CA ALA A 217 0.11 -12.37 4.04
C ALA A 217 0.04 -10.89 3.65
N ALA A 218 0.93 -10.07 4.21
CA ALA A 218 1.18 -8.69 3.82
C ALA A 218 -0.06 -7.77 3.88
N THR A 219 -0.92 -7.93 4.87
CA THR A 219 -2.17 -7.15 5.02
C THR A 219 -2.03 -5.91 5.89
N GLY A 220 -0.80 -5.49 6.26
CA GLY A 220 -0.56 -4.36 7.17
C GLY A 220 -0.84 -2.99 6.56
N ALA A 221 -0.89 -2.88 5.22
CA ALA A 221 -1.16 -1.63 4.53
C ALA A 221 -2.44 -1.72 3.70
N TYR A 222 -3.28 -0.68 3.78
CA TYR A 222 -4.50 -0.50 2.98
C TYR A 222 -5.59 -1.58 3.13
N CYS A 223 -5.50 -2.45 4.14
CA CYS A 223 -6.58 -3.36 4.50
C CYS A 223 -7.43 -2.72 5.62
N ARG A 224 -6.92 -2.69 6.86
CA ARG A 224 -7.68 -2.11 7.98
C ARG A 224 -8.08 -0.65 7.78
N SER A 225 -7.22 0.18 7.18
CA SER A 225 -7.51 1.60 6.95
C SER A 225 -8.60 1.84 5.88
N MET A 226 -8.80 0.89 4.96
CA MET A 226 -9.84 0.93 3.93
C MET A 226 -11.03 0.04 4.26
N ALA A 227 -11.02 -0.63 5.43
CA ALA A 227 -12.11 -1.48 5.86
C ALA A 227 -13.42 -0.68 6.03
N SER A 228 -14.53 -1.32 5.68
CA SER A 228 -15.87 -0.74 5.77
C SER A 228 -16.80 -1.60 6.62
N ASN A 229 -17.97 -1.09 6.90
CA ASN A 229 -19.06 -1.85 7.50
C ASN A 229 -20.08 -2.28 6.44
N TYR A 230 -19.62 -2.61 5.22
CA TYR A 230 -20.50 -3.09 4.16
C TYR A 230 -21.35 -4.26 4.67
N ASN A 231 -22.64 -4.24 4.34
CA ASN A 231 -23.66 -5.16 4.85
C ASN A 231 -23.73 -5.23 6.39
N LEU A 232 -23.39 -4.13 7.09
CA LEU A 232 -23.36 -4.04 8.57
C LEU A 232 -22.45 -5.11 9.22
N VAL A 233 -21.37 -5.49 8.55
CA VAL A 233 -20.38 -6.41 9.10
C VAL A 233 -19.41 -5.63 10.00
N PRO A 234 -19.26 -6.02 11.29
CA PRO A 234 -18.29 -5.43 12.18
C PRO A 234 -16.86 -5.67 11.69
N ARG A 235 -16.00 -4.64 11.78
CA ARG A 235 -14.59 -4.76 11.44
C ARG A 235 -13.86 -5.70 12.39
N PRO A 236 -12.91 -6.53 11.90
CA PRO A 236 -12.14 -7.44 12.72
C PRO A 236 -11.21 -6.69 13.69
N PRO A 237 -10.73 -7.35 14.75
CA PRO A 237 -9.75 -6.77 15.67
C PRO A 237 -8.37 -6.69 15.01
N VAL A 238 -7.48 -5.86 15.58
CA VAL A 238 -6.05 -5.89 15.30
C VAL A 238 -5.31 -6.29 16.58
N VAL A 239 -4.48 -7.31 16.48
CA VAL A 239 -3.76 -7.89 17.61
C VAL A 239 -2.26 -7.87 17.29
N ALA A 240 -1.47 -7.30 18.18
CA ALA A 240 -0.02 -7.44 18.16
C ALA A 240 0.36 -8.78 18.78
N VAL A 241 1.30 -9.46 18.12
CA VAL A 241 1.84 -10.75 18.58
C VAL A 241 3.37 -10.67 18.58
N ASP A 242 3.99 -11.07 19.65
CA ASP A 242 5.44 -11.19 19.78
C ASP A 242 5.82 -12.44 20.60
N ALA A 243 7.11 -12.61 20.87
CA ALA A 243 7.62 -13.75 21.63
C ALA A 243 7.08 -13.82 23.08
N THR A 244 6.52 -12.73 23.61
CA THR A 244 6.01 -12.65 25.00
C THR A 244 4.51 -12.88 25.07
N GLY A 245 3.79 -12.86 23.94
CA GLY A 245 2.36 -13.10 23.89
C GLY A 245 1.60 -12.25 22.88
N SER A 246 0.35 -11.97 23.18
CA SER A 246 -0.52 -11.18 22.30
C SER A 246 -1.18 -10.02 23.03
N ARG A 247 -1.41 -8.91 22.32
CA ARG A 247 -2.05 -7.71 22.85
C ARG A 247 -3.01 -7.11 21.82
N VAL A 248 -4.24 -6.88 22.22
CA VAL A 248 -5.23 -6.22 21.36
C VAL A 248 -4.85 -4.74 21.18
N LEU A 249 -4.64 -4.33 19.92
CA LEU A 249 -4.42 -2.93 19.52
C LEU A 249 -5.74 -2.24 19.19
N LEU A 250 -6.58 -2.91 18.42
CA LEU A 250 -7.94 -2.47 18.09
C LEU A 250 -8.88 -3.63 18.42
N ARG A 251 -9.90 -3.39 19.23
CA ARG A 251 -10.92 -4.40 19.49
C ARG A 251 -11.80 -4.65 18.26
N ARG A 252 -12.42 -5.80 18.19
CA ARG A 252 -13.49 -6.06 17.22
C ARG A 252 -14.65 -5.09 17.47
N GLU A 253 -15.24 -4.58 16.41
CA GLU A 253 -16.48 -3.82 16.50
C GLU A 253 -17.64 -4.73 16.95
N SER A 254 -18.53 -4.19 17.74
CA SER A 254 -19.81 -4.79 18.13
C SER A 254 -20.95 -4.22 17.27
N PHE A 255 -22.10 -4.86 17.28
CA PHE A 255 -23.30 -4.27 16.66
C PHE A 255 -23.70 -2.94 17.31
N ALA A 256 -23.44 -2.77 18.60
CA ALA A 256 -23.67 -1.49 19.28
C ALA A 256 -22.80 -0.37 18.70
N ASP A 257 -21.56 -0.67 18.29
CA ASP A 257 -20.69 0.31 17.61
C ASP A 257 -21.28 0.73 16.26
N LEU A 258 -21.86 -0.21 15.50
CA LEU A 258 -22.48 0.09 14.20
C LEU A 258 -23.72 0.96 14.34
N LEU A 259 -24.47 0.78 15.41
CA LEU A 259 -25.70 1.52 15.70
C LEU A 259 -25.45 2.83 16.48
N ALA A 260 -24.22 3.11 16.88
CA ALA A 260 -23.89 4.27 17.71
C ALA A 260 -24.24 5.64 17.08
N CYS A 261 -24.34 5.70 15.76
CA CYS A 261 -24.74 6.90 15.03
C CYS A 261 -26.23 6.96 14.69
N ASP A 262 -26.99 5.92 15.04
CA ASP A 262 -28.44 5.91 14.86
C ASP A 262 -29.09 6.67 16.02
N VAL A 263 -29.86 7.67 15.69
CA VAL A 263 -30.53 8.55 16.68
C VAL A 263 -32.05 8.32 16.80
N GLY A 264 -32.57 7.27 16.16
CA GLY A 264 -33.98 6.87 16.20
C GLY A 264 -34.82 7.35 15.02
#